data_05c6d6abcf6f04a9e314309786732eae
#
_entry.id   05c6d6abcf6f04a9e314309786732eae
#
_cell.length_a   1.000
_cell.length_b   1.000
_cell.length_c   1.000
_cell.angle_alpha   90.00
_cell.angle_beta   90.00
_cell.angle_gamma   90.00
#
_symmetry.space_group_name_H-M   'P 1'
#
loop_
_entity.id
_entity.type
_entity.pdbx_description
1 polymer ?
#
loop_
_entity_poly.entity_id
_entity_poly.type
_entity_poly.pdbx_seq_one_letter_code
_entity_poly.pdbx_strand_id
1 'polypeptide(L)'
;CAPRILGHDPQAGLFAMEFFDPADYRLWKSDLRDGLVDLAMAAAVGDTLGRIHATTAGDSGLSHRFGNDTIFHDIRLEPYLIAAGRAHPDRAGALKDLATATAQTRQVLVHGDVSPKNILLGPDGPVFLDAECAWYGDPAFDLGFCLNHLLLKCLWTPRAAALFLDAFDALSAAYLAHVDWEAVAALEARAARLLPGLLLARIDGKSPVEYVSAAADKDFVRRIARDLLANPVERLGEVRAAWRKGLPG
;
A
#
# COMPACT_ATOMS: atom_id res chain seq x y z
N CYS A 1 -7.32 14.88 6.37
CA CYS A 1 -6.79 13.66 5.75
C CYS A 1 -7.89 12.61 5.44
N ALA A 2 -9.14 12.80 5.89
CA ALA A 2 -10.29 11.95 5.56
C ALA A 2 -11.55 12.81 5.48
N PRO A 3 -12.60 12.40 4.71
CA PRO A 3 -13.86 13.11 4.65
C PRO A 3 -14.52 13.20 6.02
N ARG A 4 -15.09 14.35 6.32
CA ARG A 4 -15.91 14.53 7.52
C ARG A 4 -17.27 13.85 7.32
N ILE A 5 -17.71 13.05 8.28
CA ILE A 5 -19.06 12.48 8.28
C ILE A 5 -20.05 13.57 8.68
N LEU A 6 -21.03 13.82 7.83
CA LEU A 6 -22.06 14.86 7.99
C LEU A 6 -23.36 14.31 8.59
N GLY A 7 -23.64 13.02 8.39
CA GLY A 7 -24.81 12.35 8.90
C GLY A 7 -24.72 10.83 8.75
N HIS A 8 -25.45 10.11 9.59
CA HIS A 8 -25.48 8.65 9.56
C HIS A 8 -26.87 8.15 9.95
N ASP A 9 -27.43 7.26 9.13
CA ASP A 9 -28.66 6.53 9.40
C ASP A 9 -28.35 5.02 9.45
N PRO A 10 -28.16 4.44 10.65
CA PRO A 10 -27.84 3.03 10.80
C PRO A 10 -28.95 2.09 10.34
N GLN A 11 -30.23 2.54 10.39
CA GLN A 11 -31.38 1.71 10.02
C GLN A 11 -31.48 1.57 8.51
N ALA A 12 -31.20 2.66 7.78
CA ALA A 12 -31.17 2.65 6.32
C ALA A 12 -29.83 2.17 5.75
N GLY A 13 -28.79 2.02 6.58
CA GLY A 13 -27.44 1.69 6.13
C GLY A 13 -26.80 2.81 5.31
N LEU A 14 -27.14 4.07 5.60
CA LEU A 14 -26.69 5.24 4.84
C LEU A 14 -25.83 6.16 5.70
N PHE A 15 -24.85 6.79 5.07
CA PHE A 15 -24.17 7.94 5.66
C PHE A 15 -23.92 9.02 4.61
N ALA A 16 -23.85 10.27 5.06
CA ALA A 16 -23.45 11.41 4.25
C ALA A 16 -22.07 11.87 4.69
N MET A 17 -21.20 12.16 3.73
CA MET A 17 -19.87 12.68 3.99
C MET A 17 -19.60 13.95 3.19
N GLU A 18 -18.55 14.65 3.59
CA GLU A 18 -18.04 15.82 2.89
C GLU A 18 -17.77 15.50 1.40
N PHE A 19 -18.17 16.44 0.54
CA PHE A 19 -17.91 16.35 -0.89
C PHE A 19 -16.66 17.16 -1.24
N PHE A 20 -15.79 16.58 -2.01
CA PHE A 20 -14.58 17.20 -2.54
C PHE A 20 -14.80 17.54 -4.01
N ASP A 21 -14.80 18.85 -4.35
CA ASP A 21 -15.02 19.29 -5.72
C ASP A 21 -13.85 18.83 -6.63
N PRO A 22 -14.12 18.12 -7.72
CA PRO A 22 -13.08 17.70 -8.68
C PRO A 22 -12.29 18.85 -9.31
N ALA A 23 -12.78 20.09 -9.24
CA ALA A 23 -12.02 21.27 -9.66
C ALA A 23 -10.80 21.53 -8.75
N ASP A 24 -10.91 21.22 -7.45
CA ASP A 24 -9.87 21.46 -6.46
C ASP A 24 -9.15 20.16 -6.03
N TYR A 25 -9.83 19.02 -6.17
CA TYR A 25 -9.34 17.72 -5.71
C TYR A 25 -9.20 16.73 -6.86
N ARG A 26 -7.98 16.37 -7.20
CA ARG A 26 -7.67 15.42 -8.26
C ARG A 26 -7.45 14.01 -7.72
N LEU A 27 -7.91 13.01 -8.45
CA LEU A 27 -7.64 11.62 -8.12
C LEU A 27 -6.16 11.27 -8.43
N TRP A 28 -5.39 10.89 -7.43
CA TRP A 28 -3.97 10.58 -7.59
C TRP A 28 -3.71 9.50 -8.66
N LYS A 29 -4.57 8.50 -8.74
CA LYS A 29 -4.48 7.46 -9.78
C LYS A 29 -4.48 8.05 -11.19
N SER A 30 -5.29 9.08 -11.44
CA SER A 30 -5.38 9.73 -12.74
C SER A 30 -4.11 10.50 -13.08
N ASP A 31 -3.59 11.30 -12.13
CA ASP A 31 -2.33 12.02 -12.30
C ASP A 31 -1.19 11.04 -12.64
N LEU A 32 -1.06 9.96 -11.87
CA LEU A 32 -0.02 8.95 -12.10
C LEU A 32 -0.19 8.22 -13.43
N ARG A 33 -1.44 7.93 -13.88
CA ARG A 33 -1.71 7.37 -15.21
C ARG A 33 -1.18 8.29 -16.31
N ASP A 34 -1.39 9.58 -16.16
CA ASP A 34 -1.02 10.58 -17.15
C ASP A 34 0.48 10.97 -17.05
N GLY A 35 1.22 10.32 -16.14
CA GLY A 35 2.65 10.55 -15.91
C GLY A 35 2.93 11.86 -15.17
N LEU A 36 1.92 12.44 -14.53
CA LEU A 36 2.05 13.62 -13.67
C LEU A 36 2.47 13.14 -12.28
N VAL A 37 3.77 13.19 -12.01
CA VAL A 37 4.35 12.72 -10.75
C VAL A 37 4.89 13.92 -9.99
N ASP A 38 4.18 14.32 -8.95
CA ASP A 38 4.60 15.36 -8.02
C ASP A 38 5.24 14.70 -6.78
N LEU A 39 6.55 14.90 -6.60
CA LEU A 39 7.30 14.30 -5.49
C LEU A 39 6.89 14.90 -4.13
N ALA A 40 6.50 16.18 -4.10
CA ALA A 40 6.01 16.80 -2.88
C ALA A 40 4.68 16.18 -2.44
N MET A 41 3.79 15.87 -3.39
CA MET A 41 2.54 15.16 -3.09
C MET A 41 2.79 13.71 -2.68
N ALA A 42 3.74 13.01 -3.30
CA ALA A 42 4.12 11.66 -2.85
C ALA A 42 4.66 11.69 -1.42
N ALA A 43 5.51 12.66 -1.08
CA ALA A 43 5.98 12.87 0.28
C ALA A 43 4.83 13.22 1.23
N ALA A 44 3.86 14.07 0.83
CA ALA A 44 2.70 14.43 1.65
C ALA A 44 1.78 13.22 1.92
N VAL A 45 1.66 12.27 0.98
CA VAL A 45 0.96 10.99 1.21
C VAL A 45 1.68 10.17 2.28
N GLY A 46 3.00 10.03 2.20
CA GLY A 46 3.81 9.35 3.19
C GLY A 46 3.73 10.01 4.57
N ASP A 47 3.88 11.34 4.62
CA ASP A 47 3.76 12.14 5.84
C ASP A 47 2.40 11.96 6.51
N THR A 48 1.32 12.06 5.74
CA THR A 48 -0.04 11.92 6.28
C THR A 48 -0.30 10.52 6.82
N LEU A 49 0.14 9.48 6.09
CA LEU A 49 0.02 8.09 6.54
C LEU A 49 0.84 7.85 7.80
N GLY A 50 2.08 8.34 7.84
CA GLY A 50 2.96 8.23 9.00
C GLY A 50 2.37 8.90 10.24
N ARG A 51 1.78 10.09 10.09
CA ARG A 51 1.07 10.77 11.20
C ARG A 51 -0.15 10.00 11.70
N ILE A 52 -0.94 9.39 10.79
CA ILE A 52 -2.08 8.55 11.20
C ILE A 52 -1.57 7.39 12.05
N HIS A 53 -0.54 6.69 11.61
CA HIS A 53 0.03 5.57 12.35
C HIS A 53 0.64 6.00 13.68
N ALA A 54 1.45 7.07 13.71
CA ALA A 54 2.05 7.59 14.94
C ALA A 54 1.00 7.99 15.99
N THR A 55 -0.08 8.66 15.57
CA THR A 55 -1.13 9.11 16.49
C THR A 55 -2.05 7.98 16.99
N THR A 56 -2.04 6.84 16.35
CA THR A 56 -2.86 5.67 16.70
C THR A 56 -2.06 4.53 17.32
N ALA A 57 -0.74 4.69 17.39
CA ALA A 57 0.15 3.67 17.90
C ALA A 57 -0.10 3.37 19.39
N GLY A 58 -0.22 2.08 19.73
CA GLY A 58 -0.43 1.63 21.10
C GLY A 58 -1.79 1.98 21.71
N ASP A 59 -2.74 2.53 20.95
CA ASP A 59 -4.07 2.88 21.44
C ASP A 59 -4.95 1.65 21.64
N SER A 60 -5.17 1.28 22.90
CA SER A 60 -5.99 0.12 23.29
C SER A 60 -7.47 0.28 22.93
N GLY A 61 -8.00 1.51 22.91
CA GLY A 61 -9.39 1.79 22.53
C GLY A 61 -9.60 1.56 21.03
N LEU A 62 -8.66 2.02 20.20
CA LEU A 62 -8.67 1.74 18.77
C LEU A 62 -8.43 0.26 18.48
N SER A 63 -7.52 -0.39 19.19
CA SER A 63 -7.27 -1.83 19.06
C SER A 63 -8.54 -2.66 19.33
N HIS A 64 -9.33 -2.28 20.33
CA HIS A 64 -10.60 -2.94 20.61
C HIS A 64 -11.66 -2.63 19.54
N ARG A 65 -11.78 -1.36 19.13
CA ARG A 65 -12.80 -0.90 18.17
C ARG A 65 -12.57 -1.43 16.76
N PHE A 66 -11.32 -1.55 16.34
CA PHE A 66 -10.91 -2.01 15.01
C PHE A 66 -10.29 -3.41 15.04
N GLY A 67 -10.72 -4.26 15.96
CA GLY A 67 -10.35 -5.69 16.03
C GLY A 67 -11.00 -6.54 14.94
N ASN A 68 -10.93 -6.06 13.69
CA ASN A 68 -11.59 -6.65 12.51
C ASN A 68 -10.75 -7.74 11.84
N ASP A 69 -10.09 -8.61 12.62
CA ASP A 69 -9.11 -9.58 12.11
C ASP A 69 -9.65 -10.47 10.99
N THR A 70 -10.87 -11.01 11.19
CA THR A 70 -11.51 -11.89 10.19
C THR A 70 -11.81 -11.13 8.91
N ILE A 71 -12.32 -9.89 9.02
CA ILE A 71 -12.62 -9.06 7.85
C ILE A 71 -11.33 -8.76 7.10
N PHE A 72 -10.29 -8.25 7.79
CA PHE A 72 -9.01 -7.95 7.16
C PHE A 72 -8.38 -9.19 6.51
N HIS A 73 -8.44 -10.35 7.19
CA HIS A 73 -7.98 -11.61 6.61
C HIS A 73 -8.72 -11.92 5.30
N ASP A 74 -10.05 -11.87 5.30
CA ASP A 74 -10.87 -12.33 4.18
C ASP A 74 -10.81 -11.39 2.96
N ILE A 75 -10.56 -10.09 3.19
CA ILE A 75 -10.55 -9.09 2.11
C ILE A 75 -9.14 -8.58 1.75
N ARG A 76 -8.10 -8.94 2.55
CA ARG A 76 -6.71 -8.53 2.28
C ARG A 76 -5.73 -9.69 2.27
N LEU A 77 -5.64 -10.48 3.33
CA LEU A 77 -4.61 -11.53 3.36
C LEU A 77 -4.94 -12.70 2.44
N GLU A 78 -6.18 -13.18 2.48
CA GLU A 78 -6.64 -14.31 1.66
C GLU A 78 -6.59 -14.00 0.15
N PRO A 79 -7.21 -12.92 -0.37
CA PRO A 79 -7.22 -12.65 -1.80
C PRO A 79 -5.88 -12.20 -2.36
N TYR A 80 -4.96 -11.76 -1.53
CA TYR A 80 -3.63 -11.32 -1.93
C TYR A 80 -2.58 -12.43 -1.71
N LEU A 81 -2.05 -12.53 -0.49
CA LEU A 81 -0.89 -13.39 -0.20
C LEU A 81 -1.22 -14.87 -0.30
N ILE A 82 -2.36 -15.29 0.25
CA ILE A 82 -2.74 -16.72 0.25
C ILE A 82 -3.13 -17.16 -1.17
N ALA A 83 -3.88 -16.35 -1.90
CA ALA A 83 -4.25 -16.66 -3.29
C ALA A 83 -3.01 -16.68 -4.20
N ALA A 84 -2.07 -15.74 -4.05
CA ALA A 84 -0.79 -15.77 -4.77
C ALA A 84 0.01 -17.04 -4.42
N GLY A 85 -0.02 -17.51 -3.17
CA GLY A 85 0.62 -18.76 -2.77
C GLY A 85 0.05 -19.98 -3.47
N ARG A 86 -1.26 -20.01 -3.77
CA ARG A 86 -1.86 -21.08 -4.58
C ARG A 86 -1.41 -21.04 -6.03
N ALA A 87 -1.20 -19.84 -6.58
CA ALA A 87 -0.67 -19.67 -7.94
C ALA A 87 0.83 -19.98 -8.04
N HIS A 88 1.56 -19.85 -6.93
CA HIS A 88 3.01 -20.07 -6.84
C HIS A 88 3.36 -21.06 -5.70
N PRO A 89 3.11 -22.39 -5.88
CA PRO A 89 3.28 -23.37 -4.82
C PRO A 89 4.69 -23.44 -4.23
N ASP A 90 5.71 -23.16 -5.02
CA ASP A 90 7.12 -23.11 -4.60
C ASP A 90 7.47 -21.87 -3.75
N ARG A 91 6.57 -20.89 -3.66
CA ARG A 91 6.66 -19.69 -2.81
C ARG A 91 5.54 -19.64 -1.75
N ALA A 92 4.66 -20.63 -1.71
CA ALA A 92 3.51 -20.66 -0.82
C ALA A 92 3.90 -20.55 0.66
N GLY A 93 5.01 -21.18 1.07
CA GLY A 93 5.55 -21.07 2.43
C GLY A 93 5.88 -19.62 2.79
N ALA A 94 6.71 -18.96 1.99
CA ALA A 94 7.10 -17.56 2.23
C ALA A 94 5.89 -16.62 2.24
N LEU A 95 4.95 -16.78 1.31
CA LEU A 95 3.73 -15.97 1.26
C LEU A 95 2.81 -16.19 2.47
N LYS A 96 2.71 -17.43 2.96
CA LYS A 96 1.97 -17.76 4.18
C LYS A 96 2.63 -17.14 5.42
N ASP A 97 3.98 -17.18 5.49
CA ASP A 97 4.73 -16.58 6.61
C ASP A 97 4.53 -15.05 6.63
N LEU A 98 4.53 -14.38 5.48
CA LEU A 98 4.21 -12.97 5.36
C LEU A 98 2.77 -12.67 5.83
N ALA A 99 1.78 -13.44 5.39
CA ALA A 99 0.40 -13.28 5.83
C ALA A 99 0.26 -13.47 7.35
N THR A 100 0.96 -14.47 7.91
CA THR A 100 0.97 -14.75 9.34
C THR A 100 1.63 -13.62 10.13
N ALA A 101 2.79 -13.14 9.70
CA ALA A 101 3.49 -12.03 10.34
C ALA A 101 2.65 -10.75 10.34
N THR A 102 2.02 -10.42 9.19
CA THR A 102 1.10 -9.28 9.09
C THR A 102 -0.08 -9.44 10.05
N ALA A 103 -0.74 -10.61 10.09
CA ALA A 103 -1.88 -10.85 10.97
C ALA A 103 -1.55 -10.77 12.46
N GLN A 104 -0.32 -11.12 12.85
CA GLN A 104 0.14 -11.14 14.24
C GLN A 104 0.67 -9.79 14.73
N THR A 105 1.02 -8.87 13.84
CA THR A 105 1.51 -7.53 14.19
C THR A 105 0.34 -6.58 14.40
N ARG A 106 0.21 -5.98 15.60
CA ARG A 106 -0.93 -5.13 16.00
C ARG A 106 -0.40 -3.89 16.71
N GLN A 107 -0.16 -2.84 15.94
CA GLN A 107 0.54 -1.66 16.46
C GLN A 107 -0.20 -0.36 16.24
N VAL A 108 -0.90 -0.20 15.10
CA VAL A 108 -1.51 1.07 14.67
C VAL A 108 -2.86 0.84 14.01
N LEU A 109 -3.62 1.91 13.78
CA LEU A 109 -4.80 1.86 12.90
C LEU A 109 -4.35 1.86 11.44
N VAL A 110 -4.50 0.72 10.79
CA VAL A 110 -4.22 0.49 9.37
C VAL A 110 -5.46 0.82 8.55
N HIS A 111 -5.30 1.53 7.44
CA HIS A 111 -6.36 1.82 6.48
C HIS A 111 -6.76 0.56 5.67
N GLY A 112 -5.79 -0.25 5.29
CA GLY A 112 -5.98 -1.51 4.57
C GLY A 112 -6.19 -1.40 3.05
N ASP A 113 -6.35 -0.18 2.48
CA ASP A 113 -6.40 0.05 1.03
C ASP A 113 -5.79 1.41 0.64
N VAL A 114 -4.57 1.68 1.13
CA VAL A 114 -3.83 2.89 0.75
C VAL A 114 -3.31 2.75 -0.68
N SER A 115 -4.17 3.08 -1.62
CA SER A 115 -3.87 2.99 -3.05
C SER A 115 -4.21 4.30 -3.77
N PRO A 116 -3.54 4.63 -4.88
CA PRO A 116 -3.80 5.88 -5.58
C PRO A 116 -5.24 6.08 -6.06
N LYS A 117 -6.05 5.03 -6.15
CA LYS A 117 -7.50 5.15 -6.47
C LYS A 117 -8.32 5.69 -5.29
N ASN A 118 -7.79 5.60 -4.07
CA ASN A 118 -8.44 6.00 -2.83
C ASN A 118 -7.80 7.27 -2.23
N ILE A 119 -7.02 8.00 -3.00
CA ILE A 119 -6.36 9.23 -2.55
C ILE A 119 -6.72 10.37 -3.49
N LEU A 120 -7.32 11.42 -2.92
CA LEU A 120 -7.49 12.71 -3.59
C LEU A 120 -6.34 13.64 -3.21
N LEU A 121 -5.87 14.42 -4.18
CA LEU A 121 -4.87 15.46 -3.98
C LEU A 121 -5.55 16.82 -4.04
N GLY A 122 -5.59 17.51 -2.92
CA GLY A 122 -6.21 18.82 -2.77
C GLY A 122 -5.23 19.89 -2.29
N PRO A 123 -5.71 21.15 -2.14
CA PRO A 123 -4.88 22.27 -1.73
C PRO A 123 -4.26 22.10 -0.34
N ASP A 124 -4.97 21.41 0.56
CA ASP A 124 -4.53 21.16 1.94
C ASP A 124 -3.81 19.80 2.11
N GLY A 125 -3.45 19.16 1.00
CA GLY A 125 -2.77 17.87 0.98
C GLY A 125 -3.66 16.68 0.61
N PRO A 126 -3.21 15.43 0.87
CA PRO A 126 -3.94 14.24 0.48
C PRO A 126 -5.13 13.96 1.39
N VAL A 127 -6.22 13.49 0.77
CA VAL A 127 -7.43 12.98 1.45
C VAL A 127 -7.56 11.50 1.15
N PHE A 128 -7.58 10.66 2.20
CA PHE A 128 -7.75 9.22 2.10
C PHE A 128 -9.23 8.86 2.13
N LEU A 129 -9.64 8.04 1.18
CA LEU A 129 -11.01 7.57 0.98
C LEU A 129 -11.09 6.05 1.17
N ASP A 130 -12.29 5.55 1.43
CA ASP A 130 -12.59 4.12 1.37
C ASP A 130 -11.85 3.28 2.42
N ALA A 131 -11.96 3.70 3.70
CA ALA A 131 -11.36 3.01 4.84
C ALA A 131 -12.22 1.83 5.35
N GLU A 132 -12.98 1.15 4.48
CA GLU A 132 -13.83 0.01 4.83
C GLU A 132 -13.06 -1.18 5.41
N CYS A 133 -11.78 -1.27 5.06
CA CYS A 133 -10.86 -2.30 5.51
C CYS A 133 -10.07 -1.94 6.76
N ALA A 134 -10.42 -0.82 7.42
CA ALA A 134 -9.66 -0.34 8.56
C ALA A 134 -9.56 -1.40 9.66
N TRP A 135 -8.35 -1.60 10.13
CA TRP A 135 -7.98 -2.65 11.08
C TRP A 135 -6.84 -2.18 11.99
N TYR A 136 -6.84 -2.62 13.24
CA TYR A 136 -5.70 -2.34 14.12
C TYR A 136 -4.63 -3.41 13.91
N GLY A 137 -3.58 -3.07 13.17
CA GLY A 137 -2.66 -4.05 12.64
C GLY A 137 -1.24 -3.59 12.36
N ASP A 138 -0.61 -4.21 11.34
CA ASP A 138 0.77 -3.96 10.94
C ASP A 138 0.87 -2.73 10.02
N PRO A 139 1.54 -1.66 10.45
CA PRO A 139 1.78 -0.47 9.63
C PRO A 139 2.54 -0.76 8.32
N ALA A 140 3.35 -1.82 8.27
CA ALA A 140 4.06 -2.24 7.08
C ALA A 140 3.13 -2.60 5.92
N PHE A 141 1.86 -3.00 6.22
CA PHE A 141 0.89 -3.32 5.19
C PHE A 141 0.52 -2.10 4.35
N ASP A 142 0.11 -1.00 4.98
CA ASP A 142 -0.29 0.21 4.26
C ASP A 142 0.87 0.83 3.48
N LEU A 143 2.06 0.90 4.10
CA LEU A 143 3.26 1.39 3.43
C LEU A 143 3.59 0.54 2.20
N GLY A 144 3.70 -0.78 2.37
CA GLY A 144 3.99 -1.71 1.28
C GLY A 144 2.92 -1.69 0.19
N PHE A 145 1.64 -1.57 0.58
CA PHE A 145 0.52 -1.52 -0.35
C PHE A 145 0.53 -0.26 -1.22
N CYS A 146 0.87 0.89 -0.65
CA CYS A 146 1.01 2.13 -1.42
C CYS A 146 2.24 2.09 -2.34
N LEU A 147 3.39 1.68 -1.81
CA LEU A 147 4.63 1.59 -2.57
C LEU A 147 4.57 0.59 -3.73
N ASN A 148 3.87 -0.53 -3.55
CA ASN A 148 3.60 -1.50 -4.62
C ASN A 148 2.96 -0.84 -5.85
N HIS A 149 2.02 0.07 -5.64
CA HIS A 149 1.38 0.77 -6.75
C HIS A 149 2.33 1.69 -7.52
N LEU A 150 3.28 2.36 -6.85
CA LEU A 150 4.28 3.20 -7.53
C LEU A 150 5.21 2.35 -8.40
N LEU A 151 5.64 1.17 -7.91
CA LEU A 151 6.45 0.25 -8.71
C LEU A 151 5.69 -0.25 -9.94
N LEU A 152 4.46 -0.73 -9.78
CA LEU A 152 3.65 -1.23 -10.89
C LEU A 152 3.36 -0.16 -11.95
N LYS A 153 3.27 1.12 -11.54
CA LYS A 153 3.05 2.22 -12.48
C LYS A 153 4.25 2.51 -13.38
N CYS A 154 5.45 2.08 -13.01
CA CYS A 154 6.61 2.10 -13.93
C CYS A 154 6.32 1.32 -15.22
N LEU A 155 5.51 0.25 -15.15
CA LEU A 155 5.11 -0.55 -16.31
C LEU A 155 3.91 0.08 -17.05
N TRP A 156 3.00 0.73 -16.34
CA TRP A 156 1.84 1.38 -16.93
C TRP A 156 2.20 2.64 -17.73
N THR A 157 3.14 3.44 -17.22
CA THR A 157 3.58 4.69 -17.83
C THR A 157 5.11 4.75 -17.88
N PRO A 158 5.76 3.95 -18.76
CA PRO A 158 7.21 3.77 -18.75
C PRO A 158 8.02 5.07 -18.88
N ARG A 159 7.48 6.07 -19.62
CA ARG A 159 8.12 7.39 -19.74
C ARG A 159 8.30 8.12 -18.41
N ALA A 160 7.50 7.79 -17.39
CA ALA A 160 7.58 8.38 -16.06
C ALA A 160 8.22 7.43 -15.02
N ALA A 161 8.79 6.28 -15.43
CA ALA A 161 9.29 5.27 -14.51
C ALA A 161 10.32 5.81 -13.51
N ALA A 162 11.25 6.67 -13.94
CA ALA A 162 12.21 7.30 -13.04
C ALA A 162 11.53 8.14 -11.96
N LEU A 163 10.53 8.94 -12.34
CA LEU A 163 9.76 9.76 -11.39
C LEU A 163 8.94 8.92 -10.41
N PHE A 164 8.40 7.77 -10.82
CA PHE A 164 7.72 6.85 -9.90
C PHE A 164 8.69 6.25 -8.88
N LEU A 165 9.92 5.96 -9.28
CA LEU A 165 10.95 5.50 -8.36
C LEU A 165 11.40 6.60 -7.39
N ASP A 166 11.46 7.85 -7.84
CA ASP A 166 11.75 9.00 -6.97
C ASP A 166 10.57 9.29 -6.02
N ALA A 167 9.32 9.12 -6.48
CA ALA A 167 8.13 9.20 -5.64
C ALA A 167 8.08 8.07 -4.58
N PHE A 168 8.54 6.86 -4.92
CA PHE A 168 8.71 5.77 -3.96
C PHE A 168 9.67 6.17 -2.83
N ASP A 169 10.82 6.76 -3.16
CA ASP A 169 11.79 7.22 -2.17
C ASP A 169 11.23 8.37 -1.33
N ALA A 170 10.58 9.36 -1.96
CA ALA A 170 10.00 10.52 -1.27
C ALA A 170 8.89 10.10 -0.29
N LEU A 171 7.98 9.20 -0.71
CA LEU A 171 6.90 8.69 0.14
C LEU A 171 7.45 7.88 1.31
N SER A 172 8.34 6.92 1.04
CA SER A 172 8.89 6.07 2.08
C SER A 172 9.71 6.85 3.10
N ALA A 173 10.54 7.80 2.67
CA ALA A 173 11.32 8.65 3.57
C ALA A 173 10.43 9.53 4.46
N ALA A 174 9.39 10.17 3.89
CA ALA A 174 8.45 11.00 4.63
C ALA A 174 7.65 10.16 5.66
N TYR A 175 7.22 8.96 5.29
CA TYR A 175 6.55 8.04 6.19
C TYR A 175 7.44 7.61 7.35
N LEU A 176 8.67 7.12 7.05
CA LEU A 176 9.59 6.59 8.06
C LEU A 176 10.06 7.65 9.08
N ALA A 177 10.01 8.93 8.73
CA ALA A 177 10.33 10.04 9.63
C ALA A 177 9.35 10.16 10.83
N HIS A 178 8.15 9.57 10.74
CA HIS A 178 7.16 9.57 11.82
C HIS A 178 7.22 8.34 12.72
N VAL A 179 8.04 7.34 12.38
CA VAL A 179 8.08 6.07 13.12
C VAL A 179 8.83 6.26 14.44
N ASP A 180 8.09 6.31 15.54
CA ASP A 180 8.60 6.46 16.91
C ASP A 180 8.07 5.37 17.87
N TRP A 181 7.10 4.56 17.44
CA TRP A 181 6.48 3.49 18.25
C TRP A 181 7.24 2.16 18.21
N GLU A 182 8.15 2.02 17.28
CA GLU A 182 9.05 0.86 17.12
C GLU A 182 10.37 1.28 16.47
N ALA A 183 11.33 0.38 16.39
CA ALA A 183 12.57 0.65 15.66
C ALA A 183 12.26 0.81 14.15
N VAL A 184 12.63 1.95 13.55
CA VAL A 184 12.44 2.26 12.12
C VAL A 184 12.91 1.11 11.22
N ALA A 185 14.10 0.55 11.50
CA ALA A 185 14.66 -0.55 10.73
C ALA A 185 13.80 -1.83 10.80
N ALA A 186 13.08 -2.07 11.90
CA ALA A 186 12.22 -3.24 12.04
C ALA A 186 10.96 -3.11 11.18
N LEU A 187 10.34 -1.94 11.17
CA LEU A 187 9.20 -1.64 10.31
C LEU A 187 9.61 -1.68 8.83
N GLU A 188 10.73 -1.01 8.46
CA GLU A 188 11.24 -1.01 7.10
C GLU A 188 11.51 -2.43 6.60
N ALA A 189 12.12 -3.28 7.42
CA ALA A 189 12.39 -4.67 7.07
C ALA A 189 11.10 -5.47 6.82
N ARG A 190 10.04 -5.27 7.64
CA ARG A 190 8.74 -5.92 7.40
C ARG A 190 8.12 -5.43 6.09
N ALA A 191 8.13 -4.12 5.83
CA ALA A 191 7.60 -3.56 4.59
C ALA A 191 8.38 -4.04 3.36
N ALA A 192 9.72 -4.08 3.43
CA ALA A 192 10.57 -4.57 2.35
C ALA A 192 10.34 -6.05 2.02
N ARG A 193 10.12 -6.88 3.05
CA ARG A 193 9.81 -8.31 2.87
C ARG A 193 8.38 -8.54 2.36
N LEU A 194 7.42 -7.71 2.78
CA LEU A 194 6.01 -7.82 2.39
C LEU A 194 5.77 -7.37 0.94
N LEU A 195 6.46 -6.32 0.51
CA LEU A 195 6.25 -5.67 -0.78
C LEU A 195 6.34 -6.64 -1.99
N PRO A 196 7.32 -7.57 -2.09
CA PRO A 196 7.35 -8.58 -3.15
C PRO A 196 6.12 -9.50 -3.16
N GLY A 197 5.61 -9.87 -1.99
CA GLY A 197 4.38 -10.65 -1.87
C GLY A 197 3.17 -9.91 -2.41
N LEU A 198 3.06 -8.61 -2.10
CA LEU A 198 2.01 -7.74 -2.63
C LEU A 198 2.14 -7.55 -4.15
N LEU A 199 3.35 -7.36 -4.69
CA LEU A 199 3.59 -7.29 -6.14
C LEU A 199 3.07 -8.54 -6.84
N LEU A 200 3.41 -9.72 -6.33
CA LEU A 200 2.98 -10.99 -6.90
C LEU A 200 1.46 -11.16 -6.81
N ALA A 201 0.87 -10.76 -5.67
CA ALA A 201 -0.58 -10.81 -5.45
C ALA A 201 -1.36 -9.87 -6.41
N ARG A 202 -0.76 -8.75 -6.82
CA ARG A 202 -1.39 -7.82 -7.77
C ARG A 202 -1.30 -8.27 -9.23
N ILE A 203 -0.64 -9.40 -9.50
CA ILE A 203 -0.59 -10.07 -10.81
C ILE A 203 -1.37 -11.38 -10.80
N ASP A 204 -1.19 -12.21 -9.76
CA ASP A 204 -1.68 -13.59 -9.73
C ASP A 204 -2.59 -13.91 -8.53
N GLY A 205 -2.91 -12.92 -7.70
CA GLY A 205 -3.92 -13.03 -6.65
C GLY A 205 -5.35 -12.87 -7.20
N LYS A 206 -6.33 -12.76 -6.30
CA LYS A 206 -7.75 -12.58 -6.67
C LYS A 206 -8.11 -11.14 -7.07
N SER A 207 -7.22 -10.16 -6.82
CA SER A 207 -7.45 -8.75 -7.13
C SER A 207 -6.29 -8.17 -7.96
N PRO A 208 -6.07 -8.67 -9.19
CA PRO A 208 -4.99 -8.16 -10.05
C PRO A 208 -5.23 -6.70 -10.44
N VAL A 209 -4.12 -5.97 -10.72
CA VAL A 209 -4.25 -4.62 -11.26
C VAL A 209 -4.66 -4.68 -12.72
N GLU A 210 -5.62 -3.85 -13.10
CA GLU A 210 -6.19 -3.84 -14.46
C GLU A 210 -5.22 -3.28 -15.53
N TYR A 211 -4.22 -2.49 -15.08
CA TYR A 211 -3.32 -1.77 -15.99
C TYR A 211 -2.02 -2.52 -16.33
N VAL A 212 -1.72 -3.65 -15.70
CA VAL A 212 -0.63 -4.53 -16.08
C VAL A 212 -1.22 -5.71 -16.85
N SER A 213 -1.45 -5.53 -18.15
CA SER A 213 -2.12 -6.51 -19.02
C SER A 213 -1.16 -7.33 -19.88
N ALA A 214 -0.04 -6.74 -20.33
CA ALA A 214 0.93 -7.41 -21.19
C ALA A 214 1.62 -8.59 -20.47
N ALA A 215 1.76 -9.70 -21.19
CA ALA A 215 2.39 -10.90 -20.62
C ALA A 215 3.83 -10.64 -20.18
N ALA A 216 4.60 -9.88 -20.97
CA ALA A 216 5.98 -9.52 -20.65
C ALA A 216 6.09 -8.73 -19.33
N ASP A 217 5.17 -7.80 -19.08
CA ASP A 217 5.13 -7.02 -17.85
C ASP A 217 4.78 -7.91 -16.64
N LYS A 218 3.80 -8.80 -16.80
CA LYS A 218 3.45 -9.76 -15.75
C LYS A 218 4.63 -10.69 -15.43
N ASP A 219 5.33 -11.18 -16.44
CA ASP A 219 6.50 -12.05 -16.25
C ASP A 219 7.67 -11.29 -15.62
N PHE A 220 7.82 -10.00 -15.94
CA PHE A 220 8.77 -9.14 -15.25
C PHE A 220 8.44 -9.04 -13.75
N VAL A 221 7.19 -8.73 -13.38
CA VAL A 221 6.77 -8.65 -11.97
C VAL A 221 6.99 -9.98 -11.26
N ARG A 222 6.55 -11.09 -11.88
CA ARG A 222 6.74 -12.44 -11.32
C ARG A 222 8.21 -12.73 -11.05
N ARG A 223 9.08 -12.45 -11.99
CA ARG A 223 10.52 -12.70 -11.86
C ARG A 223 11.11 -11.93 -10.67
N ILE A 224 10.88 -10.61 -10.60
CA ILE A 224 11.45 -9.78 -9.53
C ILE A 224 10.84 -10.15 -8.16
N ALA A 225 9.52 -10.32 -8.09
CA ALA A 225 8.85 -10.65 -6.82
C ALA A 225 9.29 -12.03 -6.29
N ARG A 226 9.40 -13.03 -7.16
CA ARG A 226 9.82 -14.39 -6.77
C ARG A 226 11.29 -14.45 -6.34
N ASP A 227 12.16 -13.66 -6.97
CA ASP A 227 13.57 -13.54 -6.57
C ASP A 227 13.70 -12.91 -5.18
N LEU A 228 13.00 -11.80 -4.92
CA LEU A 228 12.98 -11.15 -3.62
C LEU A 228 12.29 -11.98 -2.52
N LEU A 229 11.31 -12.83 -2.87
CA LEU A 229 10.72 -13.79 -1.92
C LEU A 229 11.67 -14.93 -1.57
N ALA A 230 12.56 -15.31 -2.50
CA ALA A 230 13.58 -16.33 -2.26
C ALA A 230 14.79 -15.77 -1.50
N ASN A 231 15.12 -14.50 -1.74
CA ASN A 231 16.26 -13.79 -1.19
C ASN A 231 15.76 -12.49 -0.53
N PRO A 232 15.12 -12.56 0.66
CA PRO A 232 14.51 -11.41 1.30
C PRO A 232 15.53 -10.32 1.63
N VAL A 233 15.13 -9.08 1.41
CA VAL A 233 15.89 -7.87 1.74
C VAL A 233 15.25 -7.13 2.92
N GLU A 234 16.01 -6.25 3.57
CA GLU A 234 15.55 -5.55 4.78
C GLU A 234 15.32 -4.05 4.58
N ARG A 235 15.67 -3.52 3.41
CA ARG A 235 15.48 -2.10 3.09
C ARG A 235 14.63 -1.92 1.85
N LEU A 236 13.73 -0.96 1.91
CA LEU A 236 12.89 -0.57 0.77
C LEU A 236 13.71 -0.13 -0.44
N GLY A 237 14.84 0.54 -0.21
CA GLY A 237 15.79 0.92 -1.26
C GLY A 237 16.36 -0.27 -2.03
N GLU A 238 16.51 -1.44 -1.41
CA GLU A 238 16.98 -2.67 -2.07
C GLU A 238 15.90 -3.24 -3.00
N VAL A 239 14.62 -3.22 -2.56
CA VAL A 239 13.48 -3.59 -3.41
C VAL A 239 13.40 -2.68 -4.62
N ARG A 240 13.49 -1.35 -4.40
CA ARG A 240 13.52 -0.35 -5.47
C ARG A 240 14.67 -0.57 -6.45
N ALA A 241 15.88 -0.87 -5.94
CA ALA A 241 17.06 -1.12 -6.77
C ALA A 241 16.90 -2.38 -7.62
N ALA A 242 16.38 -3.48 -7.06
CA ALA A 242 16.06 -4.70 -7.80
C ALA A 242 15.03 -4.43 -8.90
N TRP A 243 13.96 -3.68 -8.59
CA TRP A 243 12.96 -3.26 -9.56
C TRP A 243 13.57 -2.47 -10.71
N ARG A 244 14.34 -1.40 -10.40
CA ARG A 244 14.99 -0.53 -11.39
C ARG A 244 15.92 -1.31 -12.33
N LYS A 245 16.75 -2.21 -11.76
CA LYS A 245 17.69 -3.04 -12.53
C LYS A 245 16.99 -3.92 -13.56
N GLY A 246 15.79 -4.35 -13.26
CA GLY A 246 15.02 -5.24 -14.12
C GLY A 246 14.13 -4.55 -15.13
N LEU A 247 13.83 -3.24 -14.98
CA LEU A 247 12.96 -2.51 -15.92
C LEU A 247 13.52 -2.58 -17.34
N PRO A 248 12.65 -2.80 -18.35
CA PRO A 248 13.07 -2.67 -19.75
C PRO A 248 13.56 -1.24 -20.00
N GLY A 249 14.66 -1.12 -20.73
CA GLY A 249 15.24 0.17 -21.11
C GLY A 249 14.36 0.94 -22.09
#